data_c00772e461354c0b99402f320287aef7
#
_entry.id   c00772e461354c0b99402f320287aef7
#
_cell.length_a   1.000
_cell.length_b   1.000
_cell.length_c   1.000
_cell.angle_alpha   90.00
_cell.angle_beta   90.00
_cell.angle_gamma   90.00
#
_symmetry.space_group_name_H-M   'P 1'
#
loop_
_entity.id
_entity.type
_entity.pdbx_description
1 polymer ?
#
loop_
_entity_poly.entity_id
_entity_poly.type
_entity_poly.pdbx_seq_one_letter_code
_entity_poly.pdbx_strand_id
1 'polypeptide(L)'
;MESSLASPPCCTTAARPFDDRPEEDERLAALCKALGHPHRVRIVRFLLAQQACFAGEIAEQLPVAASTVSQHLRHLRDAGLIEGEVDGPRRCYAVNADAVATLRRLVGAL
;
A
#
# COMPACT_ATOMS: atom_id res chain seq x y z
N MET A 1 6.57 16.58 -19.52
CA MET A 1 6.79 17.04 -18.86
C MET A 1 7.96 17.54 -18.86
N GLU A 2 8.28 18.29 -18.74
CA GLU A 2 9.25 18.77 -18.74
C GLU A 2 9.86 18.99 -17.71
N SER A 3 10.39 18.69 -17.36
CA SER A 3 10.93 18.79 -16.33
C SER A 3 11.70 19.75 -16.21
N SER A 4 11.69 20.56 -15.88
CA SER A 4 12.38 21.40 -15.78
C SER A 4 13.55 21.18 -15.32
N LEU A 5 14.32 21.10 -15.98
CA LEU A 5 15.45 20.84 -15.59
C LEU A 5 16.22 21.95 -15.31
N ALA A 6 15.80 23.06 -15.39
CA ALA A 6 16.56 24.16 -15.04
C ALA A 6 17.07 23.99 -13.70
N SER A 7 18.06 24.66 -13.31
CA SER A 7 18.55 24.53 -12.01
C SER A 7 17.52 24.76 -11.01
N PRO A 8 17.47 23.98 -10.01
CA PRO A 8 16.50 24.15 -8.98
C PRO A 8 16.71 25.46 -8.30
N PRO A 9 15.66 26.10 -7.93
CA PRO A 9 15.79 27.38 -7.27
C PRO A 9 16.02 27.20 -5.79
N CYS A 10 17.08 26.58 -5.44
CA CYS A 10 17.32 26.30 -4.04
C CYS A 10 17.36 27.52 -3.19
N CYS A 11 17.74 28.64 -3.76
CA CYS A 11 17.92 29.84 -2.96
C CYS A 11 16.83 30.85 -3.22
N THR A 12 15.76 30.50 -3.87
CA THR A 12 14.72 31.47 -4.08
C THR A 12 13.82 31.50 -2.87
N THR A 13 12.90 32.43 -2.89
CA THR A 13 12.03 32.60 -1.76
C THR A 13 10.72 31.91 -1.89
N ALA A 14 10.56 31.00 -2.83
CA ALA A 14 9.28 30.38 -3.03
C ALA A 14 9.03 29.23 -2.07
N ALA A 15 9.92 28.95 -1.18
CA ALA A 15 9.80 27.82 -0.28
C ALA A 15 8.62 28.01 0.69
N ARG A 16 7.92 26.93 0.98
CA ARG A 16 6.89 26.92 1.99
C ARG A 16 7.49 26.48 3.31
N PRO A 17 6.86 26.84 4.43
CA PRO A 17 7.32 26.35 5.71
C PRO A 17 7.28 24.83 5.76
N PHE A 18 8.25 24.24 6.41
CA PHE A 18 8.26 22.81 6.61
C PHE A 18 7.24 22.46 7.70
N ASP A 19 6.36 21.50 7.39
CA ASP A 19 5.32 21.10 8.31
C ASP A 19 5.73 19.75 8.89
N ASP A 20 6.15 19.74 10.14
CA ASP A 20 6.68 18.56 10.78
C ASP A 20 5.52 17.70 11.31
N ARG A 21 5.33 16.52 10.74
CA ARG A 21 4.26 15.62 11.11
C ARG A 21 4.80 14.20 11.24
N PRO A 22 5.56 13.93 12.30
CA PRO A 22 6.26 12.65 12.41
C PRO A 22 5.34 11.43 12.45
N GLU A 23 4.17 11.54 13.06
CA GLU A 23 3.24 10.40 13.08
C GLU A 23 2.73 10.07 11.69
N GLU A 24 2.45 11.08 10.88
CA GLU A 24 2.01 10.85 9.51
C GLU A 24 3.14 10.32 8.65
N ASP A 25 4.35 10.80 8.91
CA ASP A 25 5.53 10.31 8.18
C ASP A 25 5.71 8.81 8.45
N GLU A 26 5.59 8.40 9.70
CA GLU A 26 5.73 6.99 10.05
C GLU A 26 4.62 6.16 9.44
N ARG A 27 3.40 6.66 9.47
CA ARG A 27 2.26 5.93 8.91
C ARG A 27 2.42 5.76 7.40
N LEU A 28 2.78 6.85 6.72
CA LEU A 28 2.97 6.78 5.28
C LEU A 28 4.10 5.82 4.92
N ALA A 29 5.21 5.89 5.65
CA ALA A 29 6.34 5.01 5.39
C ALA A 29 5.95 3.55 5.55
N ALA A 30 5.19 3.22 6.59
CA ALA A 30 4.76 1.84 6.83
C ALA A 30 3.85 1.34 5.71
N LEU A 31 2.90 2.17 5.27
CA LEU A 31 2.00 1.79 4.19
C LEU A 31 2.76 1.61 2.87
N CYS A 32 3.67 2.52 2.58
CA CYS A 32 4.47 2.43 1.36
C CYS A 32 5.39 1.22 1.38
N LYS A 33 5.98 0.92 2.54
CA LYS A 33 6.86 -0.23 2.65
C LYS A 33 6.09 -1.52 2.41
N ALA A 34 4.91 -1.63 2.99
CA ALA A 34 4.09 -2.83 2.80
C ALA A 34 3.69 -2.99 1.34
N LEU A 35 3.43 -1.88 0.65
CA LEU A 35 2.99 -1.93 -0.73
C LEU A 35 4.16 -1.99 -1.72
N GLY A 36 5.39 -1.90 -1.24
CA GLY A 36 6.56 -1.72 -2.10
C GLY A 36 7.08 -2.99 -2.75
N HIS A 37 6.19 -3.77 -3.35
CA HIS A 37 6.55 -4.95 -4.13
C HIS A 37 5.47 -5.14 -5.19
N PRO A 38 5.83 -5.43 -6.44
CA PRO A 38 4.82 -5.54 -7.51
C PRO A 38 3.72 -6.55 -7.19
N HIS A 39 4.06 -7.67 -6.57
CA HIS A 39 3.05 -8.67 -6.23
C HIS A 39 2.08 -8.15 -5.17
N ARG A 40 2.55 -7.34 -4.24
CA ARG A 40 1.66 -6.76 -3.22
C ARG A 40 0.74 -5.72 -3.81
N VAL A 41 1.24 -4.91 -4.74
CA VAL A 41 0.39 -3.97 -5.46
C VAL A 41 -0.71 -4.74 -6.20
N ARG A 42 -0.31 -5.83 -6.86
CA ARG A 42 -1.27 -6.64 -7.61
C ARG A 42 -2.34 -7.22 -6.67
N ILE A 43 -1.93 -7.71 -5.51
CA ILE A 43 -2.88 -8.26 -4.54
C ILE A 43 -3.89 -7.20 -4.11
N VAL A 44 -3.42 -6.01 -3.76
CA VAL A 44 -4.32 -4.96 -3.32
C VAL A 44 -5.28 -4.57 -4.44
N ARG A 45 -4.77 -4.42 -5.67
CA ARG A 45 -5.64 -4.09 -6.81
C ARG A 45 -6.67 -5.17 -7.07
N PHE A 46 -6.27 -6.44 -6.95
CA PHE A 46 -7.19 -7.55 -7.14
C PHE A 46 -8.28 -7.53 -6.08
N LEU A 47 -7.89 -7.32 -4.81
CA LEU A 47 -8.87 -7.28 -3.74
C LEU A 47 -9.79 -6.06 -3.84
N LEU A 48 -9.29 -4.95 -4.32
CA LEU A 48 -10.15 -3.79 -4.54
C LEU A 48 -11.22 -4.09 -5.59
N ALA A 49 -10.86 -4.86 -6.61
CA ALA A 49 -11.79 -5.20 -7.66
C ALA A 49 -12.78 -6.27 -7.23
N GLN A 50 -12.35 -7.22 -6.39
CA GLN A 50 -13.17 -8.37 -6.01
C GLN A 50 -13.86 -8.20 -4.67
N GLN A 51 -13.51 -7.17 -3.92
CA GLN A 51 -14.03 -6.89 -2.60
C GLN A 51 -13.49 -7.84 -1.53
N ALA A 52 -13.57 -9.13 -1.71
CA ALA A 52 -13.02 -10.10 -0.77
C ALA A 52 -12.74 -11.40 -1.51
N CYS A 53 -11.64 -12.06 -1.15
CA CYS A 53 -11.25 -13.30 -1.79
C CYS A 53 -10.55 -14.23 -0.82
N PHE A 54 -10.70 -15.52 -1.01
CA PHE A 54 -9.93 -16.49 -0.26
C PHE A 54 -8.49 -16.54 -0.76
N ALA A 55 -7.60 -16.96 0.13
CA ALA A 55 -6.17 -16.99 -0.16
C ALA A 55 -5.83 -17.76 -1.44
N GLY A 56 -6.53 -18.86 -1.70
CA GLY A 56 -6.30 -19.64 -2.91
C GLY A 56 -6.59 -18.87 -4.19
N GLU A 57 -7.66 -18.08 -4.17
CA GLU A 57 -8.00 -17.24 -5.32
C GLU A 57 -6.94 -16.18 -5.56
N ILE A 58 -6.43 -15.60 -4.47
CA ILE A 58 -5.37 -14.60 -4.57
C ILE A 58 -4.11 -15.23 -5.14
N ALA A 59 -3.77 -16.44 -4.67
CA ALA A 59 -2.57 -17.13 -5.13
C ALA A 59 -2.61 -17.41 -6.63
N GLU A 60 -3.79 -17.64 -7.20
CA GLU A 60 -3.92 -17.88 -8.62
C GLU A 60 -3.54 -16.67 -9.46
N GLN A 61 -3.50 -15.49 -8.86
CA GLN A 61 -3.20 -14.26 -9.58
C GLN A 61 -1.70 -13.97 -9.67
N LEU A 62 -0.87 -14.78 -9.00
CA LEU A 62 0.56 -14.52 -8.92
C LEU A 62 1.36 -15.71 -9.40
N PRO A 63 2.46 -15.47 -10.11
CA PRO A 63 3.30 -16.56 -10.62
C PRO A 63 4.33 -17.01 -9.59
N VAL A 64 3.94 -17.18 -8.34
CA VAL A 64 4.85 -17.58 -7.26
C VAL A 64 4.16 -18.60 -6.38
N ALA A 65 4.95 -19.27 -5.55
CA ALA A 65 4.44 -20.32 -4.67
C ALA A 65 3.44 -19.76 -3.66
N ALA A 66 2.51 -20.60 -3.23
CA ALA A 66 1.49 -20.19 -2.27
C ALA A 66 2.11 -19.70 -0.97
N SER A 67 3.24 -20.27 -0.55
CA SER A 67 3.92 -19.81 0.66
C SER A 67 4.44 -18.38 0.52
N THR A 68 4.88 -18.01 -0.67
CA THR A 68 5.32 -16.65 -0.95
C THR A 68 4.14 -15.69 -0.93
N VAL A 69 3.01 -16.12 -1.50
CA VAL A 69 1.79 -15.32 -1.46
C VAL A 69 1.37 -15.08 -0.01
N SER A 70 1.46 -16.12 0.83
CA SER A 70 1.14 -15.97 2.25
C SER A 70 2.02 -14.95 2.95
N GLN A 71 3.31 -14.90 2.59
CA GLN A 71 4.20 -13.90 3.15
C GLN A 71 3.81 -12.49 2.71
N HIS A 72 3.46 -12.32 1.45
CA HIS A 72 2.99 -11.02 0.96
C HIS A 72 1.71 -10.58 1.67
N LEU A 73 0.79 -11.52 1.88
CA LEU A 73 -0.45 -11.22 2.59
C LEU A 73 -0.17 -10.81 4.03
N ARG A 74 0.81 -11.45 4.67
CA ARG A 74 1.17 -11.09 6.03
C ARG A 74 1.69 -9.67 6.11
N HIS A 75 2.57 -9.27 5.18
CA HIS A 75 3.10 -7.92 5.17
C HIS A 75 1.99 -6.89 5.00
N LEU A 76 1.06 -7.16 4.09
CA LEU A 76 -0.05 -6.24 3.86
C LEU A 76 -0.98 -6.16 5.07
N ARG A 77 -1.24 -7.30 5.71
CA ARG A 77 -2.11 -7.34 6.87
C ARG A 77 -1.46 -6.64 8.06
N ASP A 78 -0.17 -6.86 8.28
CA ASP A 78 0.53 -6.26 9.42
C ASP A 78 0.57 -4.74 9.31
N ALA A 79 0.58 -4.21 8.10
CA ALA A 79 0.53 -2.77 7.88
C ALA A 79 -0.90 -2.22 7.91
N GLY A 80 -1.89 -3.10 7.99
CA GLY A 80 -3.29 -2.69 8.04
C GLY A 80 -3.93 -2.39 6.71
N LEU A 81 -3.26 -2.71 5.59
CA LEU A 81 -3.85 -2.48 4.27
C LEU A 81 -4.92 -3.49 3.92
N ILE A 82 -4.82 -4.69 4.45
CA ILE A 82 -5.84 -5.70 4.26
C ILE A 82 -6.20 -6.31 5.60
N GLU A 83 -7.35 -6.95 5.64
CA GLU A 83 -7.84 -7.65 6.82
C GLU A 83 -8.13 -9.09 6.41
N GLY A 84 -7.91 -10.02 7.32
CA GLY A 84 -8.18 -11.43 7.06
C GLY A 84 -9.07 -12.01 8.13
N GLU A 85 -10.03 -12.84 7.69
CA GLU A 85 -10.91 -13.55 8.60
C GLU A 85 -10.85 -15.01 8.30
N VAL A 86 -11.02 -15.83 9.32
CA VAL A 86 -11.07 -17.27 9.14
C VAL A 86 -12.50 -17.67 8.85
N ASP A 87 -12.69 -18.45 7.77
CA ASP A 87 -13.99 -18.99 7.42
C ASP A 87 -13.80 -20.50 7.31
N GLY A 88 -13.97 -21.18 8.43
CA GLY A 88 -13.66 -22.61 8.51
C GLY A 88 -12.19 -22.85 8.24
N PRO A 89 -11.85 -23.76 7.34
CA PRO A 89 -10.45 -24.03 7.01
C PRO A 89 -9.85 -23.01 6.07
N ARG A 90 -10.61 -22.01 5.61
CA ARG A 90 -10.13 -21.03 4.64
C ARG A 90 -10.01 -19.67 5.29
N ARG A 91 -9.12 -18.84 4.73
CA ARG A 91 -8.95 -17.49 5.19
C ARG A 91 -9.37 -16.53 4.10
N CYS A 92 -10.26 -15.62 4.45
CA CYS A 92 -10.79 -14.62 3.53
C CYS A 92 -10.13 -13.28 3.79
N TYR A 93 -9.73 -12.58 2.73
CA TYR A 93 -9.07 -11.29 2.83
C TYR A 93 -9.86 -10.22 2.11
N ALA A 94 -9.81 -9.02 2.67
CA ALA A 94 -10.43 -7.83 2.06
C ALA A 94 -9.55 -6.62 2.30
N VAL A 95 -9.66 -5.62 1.44
CA VAL A 95 -8.91 -4.39 1.63
C VAL A 95 -9.52 -3.60 2.78
N ASN A 96 -8.66 -3.00 3.58
CA ASN A 96 -9.10 -2.04 4.58
C ASN A 96 -9.26 -0.70 3.87
N ALA A 97 -10.49 -0.31 3.61
CA ALA A 97 -10.78 0.89 2.84
C ALA A 97 -10.23 2.15 3.51
N ASP A 98 -10.27 2.20 4.85
CA ASP A 98 -9.76 3.36 5.57
C ASP A 98 -8.25 3.50 5.40
N ALA A 99 -7.53 2.39 5.42
CA ALA A 99 -6.08 2.43 5.24
C ALA A 99 -5.71 2.90 3.83
N VAL A 100 -6.45 2.44 2.82
CA VAL A 100 -6.20 2.87 1.44
C VAL A 100 -6.51 4.36 1.29
N ALA A 101 -7.60 4.83 1.90
CA ALA A 101 -7.93 6.25 1.87
C ALA A 101 -6.85 7.09 2.56
N THR A 102 -6.34 6.60 3.68
CA THR A 102 -5.25 7.27 4.38
C THR A 102 -4.00 7.34 3.51
N LEU A 103 -3.65 6.25 2.86
CA LEU A 103 -2.49 6.22 1.97
C LEU A 103 -2.65 7.26 0.85
N ARG A 104 -3.81 7.28 0.22
CA ARG A 104 -4.07 8.24 -0.87
C ARG A 104 -3.97 9.67 -0.37
N ARG A 105 -4.51 9.94 0.81
CA ARG A 105 -4.46 11.28 1.38
C ARG A 105 -3.03 11.71 1.70
N LEU A 106 -2.27 10.83 2.32
CA LEU A 106 -0.91 11.15 2.73
C LEU A 106 0.00 11.34 1.52
N VAL A 107 -0.14 10.49 0.50
CA VAL A 107 0.63 10.64 -0.73
C VAL A 107 0.22 11.95 -1.44
N GLY A 108 -1.07 12.22 -1.49
CA GLY A 108 -1.56 13.43 -2.14
C GLY A 108 -1.12 14.71 -1.45
N ALA A 109 -0.75 14.61 -0.16
CA ALA A 109 -0.30 15.79 0.58
C ALA A 109 1.21 16.01 0.46
N LEU A 110 1.91 15.13 -0.23
CA LEU A 110 3.33 15.35 -0.47
C LEU A 110 3.51 16.55 -1.39
#